data_2348f6a9e4e2bb9c7063ec61613d864a
#
_entry.id   2348f6a9e4e2bb9c7063ec61613d864a
#
_cell.length_a   1.000
_cell.length_b   1.000
_cell.length_c   1.000
_cell.angle_alpha   90.00
_cell.angle_beta   90.00
_cell.angle_gamma   90.00
#
_symmetry.space_group_name_H-M   'P 1'
#
loop_
_entity.id
_entity.type
_entity.pdbx_description
1 polymer ?
#
loop_
_entity_poly.entity_id
_entity_poly.type
_entity_poly.pdbx_seq_one_letter_code
_entity_poly.pdbx_strand_id
1 'polypeptide(L)'
;VCSDAPEKLESLDGVGVDYSMLRTRTVNFDTDTFPSDEMGLDMIDVLLISNYRIRDLSEEQSRVLVDWVRRGGTMILGTGMRVDDTLGRFAPELLEESYEAPQVRTVSFGMQYASDNPSDAELEVPCVDFALSGGSILMSEGERTLLASGNCSQGTIAVAAFAFTDIEGLGRHSPD
;
A
#
# COMPACT_ATOMS: atom_id res chain seq x y z
N VAL A 1 7.05 4.97 -4.99
CA VAL A 1 5.59 4.94 -5.12
C VAL A 1 5.22 4.54 -6.53
N CYS A 2 4.21 3.69 -6.69
CA CYS A 2 3.59 3.35 -7.96
C CYS A 2 2.10 3.71 -7.88
N SER A 3 1.70 4.74 -8.61
CA SER A 3 0.32 5.23 -8.59
C SER A 3 0.01 5.99 -9.87
N ASP A 4 -1.23 5.90 -10.34
CA ASP A 4 -1.75 6.74 -11.43
C ASP A 4 -2.09 8.17 -10.95
N ALA A 5 -2.04 8.42 -9.62
CA ALA A 5 -2.27 9.71 -8.99
C ALA A 5 -1.19 9.99 -7.92
N PRO A 6 0.10 10.06 -8.31
CA PRO A 6 1.21 10.21 -7.38
C PRO A 6 1.17 11.52 -6.57
N GLU A 7 0.55 12.56 -7.11
CA GLU A 7 0.37 13.86 -6.43
C GLU A 7 -0.43 13.74 -5.13
N LYS A 8 -1.33 12.76 -5.01
CA LYS A 8 -2.07 12.49 -3.78
C LYS A 8 -1.20 11.89 -2.66
N LEU A 9 -0.03 11.38 -3.02
CA LEU A 9 0.92 10.72 -2.12
C LEU A 9 2.19 11.54 -1.88
N GLU A 10 2.27 12.77 -2.40
CA GLU A 10 3.41 13.68 -2.19
C GLU A 10 3.68 13.98 -0.72
N SER A 11 2.64 13.94 0.12
CA SER A 11 2.76 14.15 1.56
C SER A 11 3.59 13.08 2.28
N LEU A 12 3.87 11.95 1.63
CA LEU A 12 4.79 10.93 2.16
C LEU A 12 6.26 11.35 2.03
N ASP A 13 6.59 12.32 1.16
CA ASP A 13 7.95 12.84 1.08
C ASP A 13 8.29 13.70 2.32
N GLY A 14 9.42 13.44 2.92
CA GLY A 14 9.89 14.15 4.10
C GLY A 14 9.28 13.69 5.43
N VAL A 15 8.42 12.68 5.44
CA VAL A 15 7.90 12.11 6.69
C VAL A 15 9.05 11.57 7.54
N GLY A 16 9.02 11.87 8.84
CA GLY A 16 10.01 11.37 9.79
C GLY A 16 9.81 9.89 10.08
N VAL A 17 10.90 9.16 10.21
CA VAL A 17 10.90 7.74 10.55
C VAL A 17 11.28 7.57 12.02
N ASP A 18 10.34 7.07 12.83
CA ASP A 18 10.53 6.61 14.24
C ASP A 18 11.55 7.36 15.07
N TYR A 19 11.26 8.58 15.51
CA TYR A 19 12.14 9.40 16.38
C TYR A 19 13.59 9.57 15.85
N SER A 20 13.84 9.14 14.61
CA SER A 20 15.15 9.29 13.97
C SER A 20 15.26 10.63 13.24
N MET A 21 16.50 10.98 12.86
CA MET A 21 16.73 12.12 11.97
C MET A 21 16.48 11.76 10.50
N LEU A 22 16.09 10.51 10.21
CA LEU A 22 15.81 10.05 8.86
C LEU A 22 14.47 10.60 8.37
N ARG A 23 14.44 10.91 7.09
CA ARG A 23 13.24 11.38 6.38
C ARG A 23 13.02 10.53 5.16
N THR A 24 11.77 10.24 4.86
CA THR A 24 11.42 9.56 3.62
C THR A 24 11.77 10.41 2.41
N ARG A 25 12.14 9.75 1.33
CA ARG A 25 12.25 10.33 -0.01
C ARG A 25 11.42 9.50 -0.95
N THR A 26 10.50 10.15 -1.65
CA THR A 26 9.60 9.47 -2.59
C THR A 26 10.13 9.57 -4.01
N VAL A 27 10.07 8.45 -4.72
CA VAL A 27 10.29 8.36 -6.16
C VAL A 27 9.04 7.72 -6.75
N ASN A 28 8.53 8.28 -7.82
CA ASN A 28 7.39 7.72 -8.51
C ASN A 28 7.84 6.93 -9.75
N PHE A 29 7.26 5.74 -9.92
CA PHE A 29 7.40 4.91 -11.10
C PHE A 29 6.03 4.76 -11.78
N ASP A 30 5.93 5.14 -13.02
CA ASP A 30 4.84 4.69 -13.90
C ASP A 30 5.20 3.35 -14.55
N THR A 31 4.29 2.77 -15.32
CA THR A 31 4.52 1.46 -15.95
C THR A 31 5.65 1.49 -16.97
N ASP A 32 5.90 2.63 -17.61
CA ASP A 32 6.96 2.78 -18.62
C ASP A 32 8.34 2.96 -17.97
N THR A 33 8.36 3.62 -16.80
CA THR A 33 9.60 3.92 -16.07
C THR A 33 9.92 2.92 -14.95
N PHE A 34 9.04 1.94 -14.70
CA PHE A 34 9.29 0.89 -13.73
C PHE A 34 10.55 0.09 -14.13
N PRO A 35 11.47 -0.16 -13.20
CA PRO A 35 12.71 -0.86 -13.51
C PRO A 35 12.50 -2.25 -14.13
N SER A 36 13.27 -2.56 -15.16
CA SER A 36 13.34 -3.89 -15.79
C SER A 36 14.56 -4.70 -15.36
N ASP A 37 15.41 -4.13 -14.51
CA ASP A 37 16.56 -4.78 -13.91
C ASP A 37 16.55 -4.63 -12.37
N GLU A 38 17.29 -5.50 -11.70
CA GLU A 38 17.32 -5.59 -10.25
C GLU A 38 17.94 -4.34 -9.59
N MET A 39 18.90 -3.70 -10.25
CA MET A 39 19.62 -2.54 -9.72
C MET A 39 18.69 -1.31 -9.56
N GLY A 40 17.65 -1.23 -10.35
CA GLY A 40 16.69 -0.14 -10.31
C GLY A 40 15.87 -0.07 -9.02
N LEU A 41 15.75 -1.18 -8.28
CA LEU A 41 15.05 -1.24 -7.00
C LEU A 41 15.98 -1.38 -5.78
N ASP A 42 17.31 -1.49 -5.97
CA ASP A 42 18.26 -1.72 -4.87
C ASP A 42 18.29 -0.60 -3.82
N MET A 43 17.89 0.62 -4.21
CA MET A 43 17.85 1.77 -3.30
C MET A 43 16.44 2.04 -2.74
N ILE A 44 15.51 1.15 -2.98
CA ILE A 44 14.12 1.28 -2.51
C ILE A 44 13.94 0.40 -1.28
N ASP A 45 13.58 1.00 -0.15
CA ASP A 45 13.28 0.27 1.09
C ASP A 45 11.82 -0.21 1.12
N VAL A 46 10.89 0.63 0.64
CA VAL A 46 9.45 0.36 0.64
C VAL A 46 8.85 0.76 -0.70
N LEU A 47 8.10 -0.14 -1.29
CA LEU A 47 7.33 0.11 -2.51
C LEU A 47 5.85 0.18 -2.17
N LEU A 48 5.29 1.39 -2.24
CA LEU A 48 3.85 1.62 -2.08
C LEU A 48 3.19 1.60 -3.45
N ILE A 49 2.22 0.72 -3.62
CA ILE A 49 1.46 0.52 -4.87
C ILE A 49 -0.01 0.80 -4.57
N SER A 50 -0.60 1.80 -5.21
CA SER A 50 -2.00 2.18 -5.00
C SER A 50 -2.59 2.77 -6.28
N ASN A 51 -3.74 2.27 -6.72
CA ASN A 51 -4.34 2.67 -7.99
C ASN A 51 -3.35 2.58 -9.17
N TYR A 52 -2.67 1.46 -9.30
CA TYR A 52 -1.62 1.24 -10.28
C TYR A 52 -1.86 -0.05 -11.05
N ARG A 53 -1.63 -0.04 -12.35
CA ARG A 53 -1.88 -1.19 -13.21
C ARG A 53 -0.70 -2.16 -13.24
N ILE A 54 -0.52 -2.92 -12.18
CA ILE A 54 0.54 -3.95 -12.13
C ILE A 54 0.47 -4.92 -13.31
N ARG A 55 -0.73 -5.19 -13.81
CA ARG A 55 -0.92 -6.08 -14.97
C ARG A 55 -0.29 -5.56 -16.27
N ASP A 56 -0.05 -4.24 -16.38
CA ASP A 56 0.54 -3.60 -17.55
C ASP A 56 2.08 -3.64 -17.49
N LEU A 57 2.67 -4.08 -16.37
CA LEU A 57 4.10 -4.33 -16.28
C LEU A 57 4.51 -5.47 -17.22
N SER A 58 5.65 -5.31 -17.89
CA SER A 58 6.24 -6.39 -18.68
C SER A 58 6.59 -7.61 -17.82
N GLU A 59 6.86 -8.74 -18.45
CA GLU A 59 7.29 -9.95 -17.74
C GLU A 59 8.60 -9.72 -16.96
N GLU A 60 9.52 -8.94 -17.53
CA GLU A 60 10.79 -8.61 -16.88
C GLU A 60 10.59 -7.70 -15.68
N GLN A 61 9.80 -6.63 -15.80
CA GLN A 61 9.45 -5.72 -14.71
C GLN A 61 8.74 -6.47 -13.57
N SER A 62 7.82 -7.36 -13.93
CA SER A 62 7.09 -8.18 -12.96
C SER A 62 7.98 -9.14 -12.20
N ARG A 63 8.95 -9.76 -12.91
CA ARG A 63 9.95 -10.63 -12.30
C ARG A 63 10.83 -9.84 -11.33
N VAL A 64 11.33 -8.67 -11.76
CA VAL A 64 12.14 -7.78 -10.91
C VAL A 64 11.40 -7.40 -9.64
N LEU A 65 10.11 -7.05 -9.74
CA LEU A 65 9.27 -6.73 -8.58
C LEU A 65 9.18 -7.91 -7.60
N VAL A 66 8.85 -9.10 -8.10
CA VAL A 66 8.69 -10.29 -7.25
C VAL A 66 10.03 -10.68 -6.61
N ASP A 67 11.12 -10.67 -7.37
CA ASP A 67 12.44 -11.03 -6.87
C ASP A 67 12.96 -10.01 -5.85
N TRP A 68 12.65 -8.72 -6.03
CA TRP A 68 12.98 -7.68 -5.06
C TRP A 68 12.26 -7.93 -3.72
N VAL A 69 10.96 -8.22 -3.74
CA VAL A 69 10.24 -8.57 -2.51
C VAL A 69 10.85 -9.81 -1.86
N ARG A 70 11.08 -10.89 -2.63
CA ARG A 70 11.64 -12.14 -2.10
C ARG A 70 13.01 -11.98 -1.44
N ARG A 71 13.80 -10.99 -1.86
CA ARG A 71 15.12 -10.66 -1.30
C ARG A 71 15.08 -9.75 -0.08
N GLY A 72 13.92 -9.35 0.40
CA GLY A 72 13.76 -8.57 1.63
C GLY A 72 13.06 -7.23 1.46
N GLY A 73 12.61 -6.89 0.25
CA GLY A 73 11.84 -5.67 0.00
C GLY A 73 10.50 -5.67 0.72
N THR A 74 10.01 -4.50 1.07
CA THR A 74 8.68 -4.31 1.66
C THR A 74 7.74 -3.71 0.63
N MET A 75 6.69 -4.45 0.26
CA MET A 75 5.66 -4.00 -0.67
C MET A 75 4.35 -3.75 0.07
N ILE A 76 3.75 -2.58 -0.15
CA ILE A 76 2.45 -2.19 0.40
C ILE A 76 1.48 -2.00 -0.76
N LEU A 77 0.39 -2.77 -0.77
CA LEU A 77 -0.64 -2.74 -1.80
C LEU A 77 -1.90 -2.06 -1.25
N GLY A 78 -2.30 -0.95 -1.87
CA GLY A 78 -3.60 -0.33 -1.63
C GLY A 78 -4.61 -0.80 -2.67
N THR A 79 -5.73 -1.37 -2.27
CA THR A 79 -6.74 -1.95 -3.16
C THR A 79 -7.83 -0.95 -3.56
N GLY A 80 -9.00 -0.99 -2.96
CA GLY A 80 -10.11 -0.09 -3.31
C GLY A 80 -10.79 -0.43 -4.65
N MET A 81 -11.32 0.57 -5.32
CA MET A 81 -12.09 0.39 -6.57
C MET A 81 -11.32 -0.31 -7.69
N ARG A 82 -10.00 -0.23 -7.68
CA ARG A 82 -9.13 -0.79 -8.72
C ARG A 82 -8.37 -2.03 -8.24
N VAL A 83 -8.99 -2.82 -7.36
CA VAL A 83 -8.38 -4.02 -6.79
C VAL A 83 -7.83 -4.98 -7.85
N ASP A 84 -8.54 -5.17 -8.96
CA ASP A 84 -8.11 -6.03 -10.06
C ASP A 84 -6.80 -5.54 -10.72
N ASP A 85 -6.63 -4.23 -10.81
CA ASP A 85 -5.43 -3.61 -11.38
C ASP A 85 -4.23 -3.73 -10.43
N THR A 86 -4.47 -3.61 -9.12
CA THR A 86 -3.43 -3.52 -8.10
C THR A 86 -3.07 -4.88 -7.50
N LEU A 87 -4.08 -5.69 -7.17
CA LEU A 87 -3.91 -6.95 -6.45
C LEU A 87 -4.07 -8.18 -7.35
N GLY A 88 -4.86 -8.08 -8.43
CA GLY A 88 -5.33 -9.23 -9.21
C GLY A 88 -4.23 -10.19 -9.64
N ARG A 89 -3.05 -9.70 -9.98
CA ARG A 89 -1.90 -10.55 -10.37
C ARG A 89 -1.34 -11.37 -9.20
N PHE A 90 -1.35 -10.81 -8.00
CA PHE A 90 -0.80 -11.45 -6.80
C PHE A 90 -1.86 -12.16 -5.96
N ALA A 91 -3.15 -11.93 -6.24
CA ALA A 91 -4.24 -12.47 -5.45
C ALA A 91 -4.15 -14.00 -5.26
N PRO A 92 -3.87 -14.83 -6.30
CA PRO A 92 -3.80 -16.27 -6.13
C PRO A 92 -2.68 -16.75 -5.19
N GLU A 93 -1.62 -15.94 -5.04
CA GLU A 93 -0.46 -16.30 -4.21
C GLU A 93 -0.57 -15.72 -2.80
N LEU A 94 -1.33 -14.64 -2.61
CA LEU A 94 -1.38 -13.88 -1.37
C LEU A 94 -2.64 -14.14 -0.55
N LEU A 95 -3.77 -14.43 -1.19
CA LEU A 95 -5.05 -14.53 -0.53
C LEU A 95 -5.44 -15.98 -0.25
N GLU A 96 -6.18 -16.20 0.84
CA GLU A 96 -6.77 -17.51 1.15
C GLU A 96 -7.92 -17.84 0.20
N GLU A 97 -8.71 -16.82 -0.14
CA GLU A 97 -9.85 -16.91 -1.04
C GLU A 97 -9.82 -15.75 -2.02
N SER A 98 -10.72 -15.75 -3.00
CA SER A 98 -10.90 -14.59 -3.88
C SER A 98 -11.45 -13.41 -3.09
N TYR A 99 -11.02 -12.19 -3.44
CA TYR A 99 -11.56 -10.96 -2.86
C TYR A 99 -12.96 -10.66 -3.39
N GLU A 100 -13.75 -9.95 -2.58
CA GLU A 100 -15.07 -9.48 -2.98
C GLU A 100 -15.00 -8.19 -3.81
N ALA A 101 -16.10 -7.86 -4.49
CA ALA A 101 -16.23 -6.60 -5.20
C ALA A 101 -16.15 -5.41 -4.22
N PRO A 102 -15.46 -4.31 -4.58
CA PRO A 102 -15.33 -3.15 -3.72
C PRO A 102 -16.67 -2.55 -3.33
N GLN A 103 -16.82 -2.17 -2.08
CA GLN A 103 -17.99 -1.49 -1.54
C GLN A 103 -17.55 -0.19 -0.87
N VAL A 104 -18.27 0.91 -1.14
CA VAL A 104 -18.05 2.16 -0.43
C VAL A 104 -18.49 1.99 1.02
N ARG A 105 -17.60 2.30 1.94
CA ARG A 105 -17.84 2.19 3.38
C ARG A 105 -17.27 3.40 4.10
N THR A 106 -17.89 3.79 5.19
CA THR A 106 -17.31 4.70 6.15
C THR A 106 -16.32 3.93 6.99
N VAL A 107 -15.06 4.34 6.99
CA VAL A 107 -13.99 3.76 7.80
C VAL A 107 -13.52 4.79 8.79
N SER A 108 -13.48 4.43 10.07
CA SER A 108 -12.92 5.26 11.13
C SER A 108 -11.44 4.89 11.32
N PHE A 109 -10.56 5.74 10.84
CA PHE A 109 -9.13 5.65 11.16
C PHE A 109 -8.93 6.31 12.53
N GLY A 110 -9.22 5.57 13.62
CA GLY A 110 -8.97 6.05 14.96
C GLY A 110 -7.52 6.46 15.11
N MET A 111 -7.25 7.75 15.05
CA MET A 111 -5.93 8.30 15.28
C MET A 111 -5.62 8.22 16.77
N GLN A 112 -5.08 7.10 17.24
CA GLN A 112 -4.57 6.94 18.62
C GLN A 112 -3.40 7.90 18.95
N TYR A 113 -2.98 8.73 18.00
CA TYR A 113 -1.82 9.61 18.13
C TYR A 113 -2.08 11.06 17.72
N ALA A 114 -3.32 11.47 17.55
CA ALA A 114 -3.62 12.89 17.35
C ALA A 114 -3.80 13.57 18.71
N SER A 115 -2.99 14.60 18.92
CA SER A 115 -3.19 15.65 19.91
C SER A 115 -4.68 15.95 20.16
N ASP A 116 -5.03 16.33 21.36
CA ASP A 116 -6.21 16.92 22.00
C ASP A 116 -7.51 17.22 21.20
N ASN A 117 -7.58 16.92 19.93
CA ASN A 117 -8.75 16.93 19.08
C ASN A 117 -8.79 15.65 18.26
N PRO A 118 -9.41 14.57 18.77
CA PRO A 118 -9.76 13.43 17.96
C PRO A 118 -10.91 13.88 17.03
N SER A 119 -10.63 14.53 15.93
CA SER A 119 -11.52 14.40 14.80
C SER A 119 -11.40 12.93 14.39
N ASP A 120 -12.33 12.11 14.85
CA ASP A 120 -12.61 10.80 14.24
C ASP A 120 -12.88 11.12 12.77
N ALA A 121 -11.84 11.09 11.97
CA ALA A 121 -11.98 11.30 10.55
C ALA A 121 -12.63 10.04 10.01
N GLU A 122 -13.95 10.04 10.02
CA GLU A 122 -14.74 9.07 9.29
C GLU A 122 -14.57 9.41 7.80
N LEU A 123 -13.98 8.50 7.07
CA LEU A 123 -13.80 8.63 5.63
C LEU A 123 -14.66 7.60 4.91
N GLU A 124 -15.43 8.05 3.93
CA GLU A 124 -16.10 7.17 3.00
C GLU A 124 -15.12 6.75 1.90
N VAL A 125 -14.66 5.52 1.95
CA VAL A 125 -13.71 4.99 0.98
C VAL A 125 -14.18 3.63 0.44
N PRO A 126 -13.87 3.32 -0.84
CA PRO A 126 -14.09 1.98 -1.38
C PRO A 126 -13.16 0.98 -0.68
N CYS A 127 -13.76 -0.05 -0.08
CA CYS A 127 -13.02 -1.12 0.59
C CYS A 127 -13.32 -2.47 -0.05
N VAL A 128 -12.33 -3.35 0.00
CA VAL A 128 -12.39 -4.73 -0.46
C VAL A 128 -12.30 -5.65 0.75
N ASP A 129 -13.17 -6.63 0.85
CA ASP A 129 -13.03 -7.68 1.85
C ASP A 129 -12.06 -8.76 1.33
N PHE A 130 -11.06 -9.09 2.12
CA PHE A 130 -10.04 -10.08 1.80
C PHE A 130 -9.49 -10.76 3.05
N ALA A 131 -8.90 -11.94 2.87
CA ALA A 131 -8.11 -12.62 3.88
C ALA A 131 -6.73 -12.95 3.30
N LEU A 132 -5.67 -12.54 3.98
CA LEU A 132 -4.29 -12.76 3.55
C LEU A 132 -3.79 -14.12 4.06
N SER A 133 -3.33 -14.99 3.15
CA SER A 133 -2.84 -16.32 3.48
C SER A 133 -1.63 -16.27 4.41
N GLY A 134 -1.75 -16.87 5.60
CA GLY A 134 -0.69 -16.86 6.61
C GLY A 134 -0.32 -15.47 7.13
N GLY A 135 -1.17 -14.46 6.91
CA GLY A 135 -0.91 -13.10 7.29
C GLY A 135 -1.32 -12.77 8.72
N SER A 136 -0.84 -11.63 9.20
CA SER A 136 -1.23 -11.02 10.46
C SER A 136 -2.05 -9.77 10.21
N ILE A 137 -3.19 -9.62 10.89
CA ILE A 137 -4.01 -8.42 10.82
C ILE A 137 -3.31 -7.31 11.60
N LEU A 138 -3.04 -6.20 10.92
CA LEU A 138 -2.42 -5.01 11.49
C LEU A 138 -3.47 -3.97 11.90
N MET A 139 -4.58 -3.92 11.15
CA MET A 139 -5.70 -3.01 11.42
C MET A 139 -7.01 -3.69 11.04
N SER A 140 -8.01 -3.54 11.89
CA SER A 140 -9.36 -4.04 11.61
C SER A 140 -10.42 -3.07 12.10
N GLU A 141 -11.60 -3.13 11.51
CA GLU A 141 -12.82 -2.47 11.97
C GLU A 141 -13.88 -3.53 12.21
N GLY A 142 -14.15 -3.83 13.48
CA GLY A 142 -14.95 -4.99 13.87
C GLY A 142 -14.29 -6.29 13.41
N GLU A 143 -15.00 -7.09 12.63
CA GLU A 143 -14.49 -8.36 12.07
C GLU A 143 -13.78 -8.18 10.71
N ARG A 144 -13.74 -6.96 10.17
CA ARG A 144 -13.19 -6.70 8.84
C ARG A 144 -11.74 -6.30 8.90
N THR A 145 -10.94 -6.91 8.07
CA THR A 145 -9.53 -6.56 7.89
C THR A 145 -9.41 -5.28 7.06
N LEU A 146 -8.76 -4.25 7.62
CA LEU A 146 -8.42 -3.02 6.90
C LEU A 146 -6.98 -3.03 6.39
N LEU A 147 -6.07 -3.65 7.14
CA LEU A 147 -4.68 -3.81 6.78
C LEU A 147 -4.18 -5.14 7.33
N ALA A 148 -3.57 -5.94 6.48
CA ALA A 148 -2.89 -7.17 6.88
C ALA A 148 -1.50 -7.23 6.27
N SER A 149 -0.59 -7.98 6.88
CA SER A 149 0.74 -8.24 6.34
C SER A 149 1.10 -9.71 6.41
N GLY A 150 1.88 -10.16 5.44
CA GLY A 150 2.43 -11.51 5.38
C GLY A 150 3.87 -11.52 4.87
N ASN A 151 4.56 -12.60 5.13
CA ASN A 151 5.92 -12.78 4.65
C ASN A 151 5.91 -13.35 3.23
N CYS A 152 6.78 -12.83 2.38
CA CYS A 152 7.05 -13.37 1.06
C CYS A 152 8.55 -13.68 0.97
N SER A 153 8.93 -14.92 1.27
CA SER A 153 10.34 -15.34 1.42
C SER A 153 11.05 -14.51 2.52
N GLN A 154 11.97 -13.62 2.17
CA GLN A 154 12.68 -12.75 3.11
C GLN A 154 12.02 -11.38 3.24
N GLY A 155 11.11 -11.03 2.34
CA GLY A 155 10.42 -9.74 2.32
C GLY A 155 9.03 -9.77 2.94
N THR A 156 8.40 -8.62 2.91
CA THR A 156 7.08 -8.40 3.49
C THR A 156 6.12 -7.84 2.47
N ILE A 157 4.90 -8.36 2.45
CA ILE A 157 3.80 -7.77 1.68
C ILE A 157 2.71 -7.37 2.66
N ALA A 158 2.29 -6.12 2.58
CA ALA A 158 1.11 -5.62 3.29
C ALA A 158 0.02 -5.28 2.28
N VAL A 159 -1.23 -5.60 2.63
CA VAL A 159 -2.41 -5.32 1.79
C VAL A 159 -3.39 -4.49 2.61
N ALA A 160 -3.76 -3.33 2.08
CA ALA A 160 -4.82 -2.49 2.61
C ALA A 160 -6.12 -2.74 1.84
N ALA A 161 -7.25 -2.75 2.54
CA ALA A 161 -8.59 -2.91 1.98
C ALA A 161 -9.02 -1.74 1.08
N PHE A 162 -8.30 -0.63 1.13
CA PHE A 162 -8.60 0.63 0.44
C PHE A 162 -7.39 1.13 -0.36
N ALA A 163 -7.62 2.09 -1.24
CA ALA A 163 -6.53 2.75 -1.93
C ALA A 163 -6.01 3.93 -1.09
N PHE A 164 -4.70 4.04 -0.94
CA PHE A 164 -4.09 5.15 -0.19
C PHE A 164 -4.36 6.52 -0.83
N THR A 165 -4.59 6.55 -2.13
CA THR A 165 -4.97 7.76 -2.87
C THR A 165 -6.38 8.24 -2.59
N ASP A 166 -7.21 7.44 -1.91
CA ASP A 166 -8.56 7.81 -1.52
C ASP A 166 -8.59 8.45 -0.11
N ILE A 167 -7.46 8.42 0.61
CA ILE A 167 -7.31 9.03 1.92
C ILE A 167 -6.77 10.46 1.74
N GLU A 168 -7.63 11.45 1.92
CA GLU A 168 -7.21 12.85 1.90
C GLU A 168 -6.33 13.18 3.11
N GLY A 169 -5.19 13.80 2.83
CA GLY A 169 -4.28 14.25 3.89
C GLY A 169 -3.39 13.18 4.49
N LEU A 170 -3.28 12.00 3.86
CA LEU A 170 -2.31 10.99 4.27
C LEU A 170 -0.92 11.60 4.40
N GLY A 171 -0.33 11.53 5.59
CA GLY A 171 1.02 12.07 5.87
C GLY A 171 1.09 13.58 6.09
N ARG A 172 -0.02 14.33 6.06
CA ARG A 172 0.01 15.73 6.46
C ARG A 172 0.24 15.84 7.97
N HIS A 173 1.44 16.20 8.37
CA HIS A 173 1.66 16.82 9.65
C HIS A 173 1.14 18.25 9.57
N SER A 174 0.19 18.63 10.44
CA SER A 174 -0.05 20.07 10.70
C SER A 174 1.28 20.66 11.15
N PRO A 175 1.80 21.69 10.47
CA PRO A 175 2.89 22.45 11.05
C PRO A 175 2.32 23.24 12.23
N ASP A 176 2.73 22.89 13.45
CA ASP A 176 2.68 23.81 14.59
C ASP A 176 3.75 24.89 14.43
#